data_93809d01950321e27958f5d5d6f69781
#
_entry.id   93809d01950321e27958f5d5d6f69781
#
_cell.length_a   1.000
_cell.length_b   1.000
_cell.length_c   1.000
_cell.angle_alpha   90.00
_cell.angle_beta   90.00
_cell.angle_gamma   90.00
#
_symmetry.space_group_name_H-M   'P 1'
#
loop_
_entity.id
_entity.type
_entity.pdbx_description
1 polymer ?
#
loop_
_entity_poly.entity_id
_entity_poly.type
_entity_poly.pdbx_seq_one_letter_code
_entity_poly.pdbx_strand_id
1 'polypeptide(L)'
;MNFKNRFATGAVLAGLALAAHALEYPIGAPQNAAGMEIGAVYLQPIDMEPEGHMRKAAETDIHIEADIHALSNNPNGFAEGAWMPFLQVKYELTKLPAGETIKGTMMPMVASDGPHYGDNVKLAGTGKYKAKFIVYPPNAKENAAGNQFGRHTDRATGVRPWFKTFELEWEFTYAGVGKKGGY
;
A
#
# COMPACT_ATOMS: atom_id res chain seq x y z
N MET A 1 -25.68 11.32 68.58
CA MET A 1 -24.44 10.86 67.95
C MET A 1 -24.76 10.64 66.48
N ASN A 2 -24.47 11.67 65.65
CA ASN A 2 -24.83 11.65 64.21
C ASN A 2 -23.61 11.33 63.38
N PHE A 3 -23.58 10.14 62.75
CA PHE A 3 -22.60 9.77 61.76
C PHE A 3 -23.05 10.27 60.38
N LYS A 4 -22.36 11.25 59.81
CA LYS A 4 -22.53 11.69 58.45
C LYS A 4 -21.64 10.85 57.53
N ASN A 5 -22.24 9.96 56.75
CA ASN A 5 -21.56 9.23 55.68
C ASN A 5 -21.27 10.22 54.53
N ARG A 6 -20.00 10.43 54.24
CA ARG A 6 -19.53 11.12 53.05
C ARG A 6 -19.21 10.06 51.98
N PHE A 7 -20.05 9.95 50.95
CA PHE A 7 -19.72 9.21 49.75
C PHE A 7 -18.81 10.09 48.88
N ALA A 8 -17.58 9.66 48.70
CA ALA A 8 -16.67 10.23 47.74
C ALA A 8 -16.94 9.58 46.38
N THR A 9 -17.52 10.33 45.43
CA THR A 9 -17.73 9.89 44.07
C THR A 9 -16.41 10.08 43.30
N GLY A 10 -15.67 9.00 43.09
CA GLY A 10 -14.50 9.00 42.23
C GLY A 10 -14.91 9.01 40.79
N ALA A 11 -14.67 10.11 40.07
CA ALA A 11 -14.82 10.18 38.62
C ALA A 11 -13.67 9.43 37.94
N VAL A 12 -13.94 8.29 37.35
CA VAL A 12 -12.99 7.58 36.48
C VAL A 12 -12.98 8.30 35.11
N LEU A 13 -11.96 9.08 34.86
CA LEU A 13 -11.68 9.59 33.51
C LEU A 13 -11.15 8.42 32.66
N ALA A 14 -12.03 7.81 31.87
CA ALA A 14 -11.62 6.92 30.80
C ALA A 14 -10.98 7.76 29.69
N GLY A 15 -9.65 7.78 29.64
CA GLY A 15 -8.90 8.36 28.54
C GLY A 15 -9.15 7.53 27.28
N LEU A 16 -9.89 8.08 26.31
CA LEU A 16 -9.92 7.55 24.94
C LEU A 16 -8.53 7.79 24.35
N ALA A 17 -7.72 6.73 24.27
CA ALA A 17 -6.54 6.71 23.42
C ALA A 17 -7.06 6.72 21.97
N LEU A 18 -7.02 7.87 21.32
CA LEU A 18 -7.16 7.96 19.87
C LEU A 18 -5.93 7.27 19.27
N ALA A 19 -6.14 6.08 18.71
CA ALA A 19 -5.11 5.46 17.88
C ALA A 19 -4.85 6.44 16.72
N ALA A 20 -3.64 7.00 16.66
CA ALA A 20 -3.19 7.78 15.52
C ALA A 20 -2.96 6.77 14.39
N HIS A 21 -3.97 6.58 13.53
CA HIS A 21 -3.75 5.91 12.25
C HIS A 21 -2.89 6.81 11.40
N ALA A 22 -1.90 6.22 10.71
CA ALA A 22 -1.17 6.93 9.68
C ALA A 22 -2.20 7.48 8.68
N LEU A 23 -2.09 8.78 8.35
CA LEU A 23 -3.03 9.38 7.42
C LEU A 23 -2.55 9.08 6.00
N GLU A 24 -3.25 8.18 5.33
CA GLU A 24 -3.01 7.87 3.92
C GLU A 24 -3.59 8.93 3.01
N TYR A 25 -2.82 9.28 2.00
CA TYR A 25 -3.24 10.21 0.94
C TYR A 25 -3.43 9.44 -0.37
N PRO A 26 -4.67 9.35 -0.89
CA PRO A 26 -4.90 8.73 -2.18
C PRO A 26 -4.12 9.41 -3.30
N ILE A 27 -3.41 8.63 -4.11
CA ILE A 27 -2.76 9.09 -5.33
C ILE A 27 -3.80 9.34 -6.43
N GLY A 28 -4.95 8.66 -6.33
CA GLY A 28 -6.12 8.84 -7.18
C GLY A 28 -7.19 7.84 -6.82
N ALA A 29 -8.24 7.74 -7.63
CA ALA A 29 -9.26 6.71 -7.42
C ALA A 29 -8.68 5.32 -7.70
N PRO A 30 -9.09 4.27 -6.95
CA PRO A 30 -8.71 2.90 -7.26
C PRO A 30 -9.09 2.51 -8.69
N GLN A 31 -8.28 1.66 -9.31
CA GLN A 31 -8.51 1.15 -10.66
C GLN A 31 -8.65 -0.37 -10.66
N ASN A 32 -9.51 -0.89 -11.55
CA ASN A 32 -9.75 -2.32 -11.66
C ASN A 32 -9.00 -2.90 -12.86
N ALA A 33 -8.24 -3.97 -12.63
CA ALA A 33 -7.56 -4.72 -13.68
C ALA A 33 -7.43 -6.20 -13.31
N ALA A 34 -7.55 -7.09 -14.26
CA ALA A 34 -7.30 -8.53 -14.12
C ALA A 34 -8.08 -9.20 -12.97
N GLY A 35 -9.29 -8.74 -12.64
CA GLY A 35 -10.08 -9.24 -11.53
C GLY A 35 -9.59 -8.78 -10.15
N MET A 36 -8.86 -7.69 -10.11
CA MET A 36 -8.35 -7.05 -8.89
C MET A 36 -8.75 -5.58 -8.86
N GLU A 37 -8.92 -5.01 -7.67
CA GLU A 37 -8.91 -3.58 -7.40
C GLU A 37 -7.51 -3.19 -6.93
N ILE A 38 -6.98 -2.11 -7.48
CA ILE A 38 -5.67 -1.57 -7.16
C ILE A 38 -5.82 -0.14 -6.65
N GLY A 39 -5.60 0.04 -5.34
CA GLY A 39 -5.46 1.33 -4.69
C GLY A 39 -4.01 1.80 -4.77
N ALA A 40 -3.81 3.11 -4.92
CA ALA A 40 -2.51 3.74 -4.86
C ALA A 40 -2.57 4.87 -3.83
N VAL A 41 -1.76 4.78 -2.77
CA VAL A 41 -1.72 5.76 -1.69
C VAL A 41 -0.29 6.14 -1.36
N TYR A 42 -0.09 7.20 -0.61
CA TYR A 42 1.18 7.51 0.04
C TYR A 42 0.93 8.09 1.43
N LEU A 43 1.92 7.93 2.31
CA LEU A 43 1.93 8.44 3.67
C LEU A 43 3.36 8.89 4.05
N GLN A 44 3.58 9.24 5.32
CA GLN A 44 4.93 9.50 5.81
C GLN A 44 5.82 8.26 5.64
N PRO A 45 7.15 8.43 5.48
CA PRO A 45 8.08 7.33 5.47
C PRO A 45 7.96 6.45 6.72
N ILE A 46 8.13 5.15 6.55
CA ILE A 46 7.98 4.15 7.62
C ILE A 46 9.30 3.47 7.93
N ASP A 47 9.43 2.94 9.14
CA ASP A 47 10.48 2.01 9.52
C ASP A 47 9.92 0.59 9.45
N MET A 48 10.75 -0.38 8.99
CA MET A 48 10.31 -1.77 8.88
C MET A 48 11.44 -2.77 9.18
N GLU A 49 11.04 -3.98 9.47
CA GLU A 49 11.91 -5.16 9.54
C GLU A 49 11.62 -6.12 8.38
N PRO A 50 12.65 -6.82 7.83
CA PRO A 50 14.07 -6.68 8.13
C PRO A 50 14.68 -5.40 7.53
N GLU A 51 15.64 -4.81 8.23
CA GLU A 51 16.35 -3.62 7.75
C GLU A 51 17.15 -3.91 6.46
N GLY A 52 17.40 -2.86 5.66
CA GLY A 52 18.28 -2.89 4.48
C GLY A 52 17.60 -3.27 3.17
N HIS A 53 16.31 -3.59 3.17
CA HIS A 53 15.54 -3.88 1.94
C HIS A 53 14.91 -2.65 1.31
N MET A 54 14.79 -1.57 2.07
CA MET A 54 14.17 -0.31 1.68
C MET A 54 15.04 0.85 2.20
N ARG A 55 14.89 2.05 1.64
CA ARG A 55 15.55 3.26 2.16
C ARG A 55 15.04 3.58 3.56
N LYS A 56 15.92 4.12 4.40
CA LYS A 56 15.54 4.57 5.75
C LYS A 56 14.52 5.71 5.70
N ALA A 57 13.60 5.74 6.64
CA ALA A 57 12.58 6.78 6.72
C ALA A 57 13.20 8.20 6.72
N ALA A 58 14.28 8.43 7.47
CA ALA A 58 14.97 9.71 7.55
C ALA A 58 15.57 10.22 6.22
N GLU A 59 15.71 9.36 5.22
CA GLU A 59 16.34 9.67 3.92
C GLU A 59 15.30 9.86 2.81
N THR A 60 14.00 9.77 3.12
CA THR A 60 12.91 9.74 2.15
C THR A 60 11.83 10.76 2.47
N ASP A 61 10.91 10.96 1.54
CA ASP A 61 9.84 11.95 1.68
C ASP A 61 8.48 11.31 1.87
N ILE A 62 8.26 10.12 1.29
CA ILE A 62 7.00 9.38 1.37
C ILE A 62 7.27 7.88 1.49
N HIS A 63 6.29 7.18 2.03
CA HIS A 63 6.06 5.76 1.78
C HIS A 63 4.95 5.65 0.74
N ILE A 64 5.20 4.95 -0.37
CA ILE A 64 4.20 4.71 -1.41
C ILE A 64 3.69 3.28 -1.30
N GLU A 65 2.38 3.09 -1.47
CA GLU A 65 1.73 1.78 -1.33
C GLU A 65 0.86 1.44 -2.53
N ALA A 66 0.77 0.16 -2.79
CA ALA A 66 -0.20 -0.46 -3.68
C ALA A 66 -1.03 -1.48 -2.91
N ASP A 67 -2.31 -1.17 -2.69
CA ASP A 67 -3.30 -2.03 -2.09
C ASP A 67 -3.98 -2.84 -3.19
N ILE A 68 -3.70 -4.13 -3.25
CA ILE A 68 -4.18 -4.98 -4.33
C ILE A 68 -5.05 -6.10 -3.77
N HIS A 69 -6.35 -6.02 -4.04
CA HIS A 69 -7.34 -6.96 -3.53
C HIS A 69 -8.15 -7.61 -4.66
N ALA A 70 -8.52 -8.86 -4.47
CA ALA A 70 -9.34 -9.59 -5.42
C ALA A 70 -10.76 -9.03 -5.48
N LEU A 71 -11.30 -8.86 -6.69
CA LEU A 71 -12.71 -8.60 -6.93
C LEU A 71 -13.53 -9.90 -6.88
N SER A 72 -14.86 -9.80 -6.78
CA SER A 72 -15.78 -10.94 -6.77
C SER A 72 -15.65 -11.85 -8.01
N ASN A 73 -15.18 -11.32 -9.12
CA ASN A 73 -14.96 -12.03 -10.36
C ASN A 73 -13.50 -12.46 -10.59
N ASN A 74 -12.69 -12.55 -9.53
CA ASN A 74 -11.27 -12.92 -9.65
C ASN A 74 -11.11 -14.32 -10.27
N PRO A 75 -10.42 -14.46 -11.43
CA PRO A 75 -10.34 -15.74 -12.13
C PRO A 75 -9.30 -16.71 -11.55
N ASN A 76 -8.48 -16.26 -10.62
CA ASN A 76 -7.37 -17.02 -10.05
C ASN A 76 -7.70 -17.67 -8.69
N GLY A 77 -8.98 -17.71 -8.31
CA GLY A 77 -9.46 -18.45 -7.14
C GLY A 77 -9.38 -17.70 -5.81
N PHE A 78 -9.09 -16.40 -5.82
CA PHE A 78 -9.10 -15.58 -4.63
C PHE A 78 -10.52 -15.11 -4.31
N ALA A 79 -10.90 -15.17 -3.04
CA ALA A 79 -12.16 -14.61 -2.56
C ALA A 79 -12.15 -13.07 -2.70
N GLU A 80 -13.34 -12.47 -2.86
CA GLU A 80 -13.51 -11.04 -2.86
C GLU A 80 -12.88 -10.40 -1.61
N GLY A 81 -12.12 -9.32 -1.80
CA GLY A 81 -11.40 -8.62 -0.74
C GLY A 81 -10.11 -9.29 -0.28
N ALA A 82 -9.77 -10.50 -0.77
CA ALA A 82 -8.50 -11.12 -0.42
C ALA A 82 -7.32 -10.35 -1.01
N TRP A 83 -6.31 -10.08 -0.19
CA TRP A 83 -5.05 -9.51 -0.67
C TRP A 83 -4.37 -10.45 -1.68
N MET A 84 -3.81 -9.88 -2.73
CA MET A 84 -3.18 -10.62 -3.82
C MET A 84 -1.67 -10.83 -3.55
N PRO A 85 -1.25 -12.01 -3.08
CA PRO A 85 0.15 -12.30 -2.75
C PRO A 85 1.00 -12.60 -4.00
N PHE A 86 2.33 -12.60 -3.80
CA PHE A 86 3.32 -13.03 -4.80
C PHE A 86 3.29 -12.24 -6.12
N LEU A 87 2.75 -11.04 -6.13
CA LEU A 87 2.92 -10.12 -7.25
C LEU A 87 4.28 -9.43 -7.14
N GLN A 88 4.81 -8.95 -8.26
CA GLN A 88 5.85 -7.94 -8.24
C GLN A 88 5.25 -6.63 -8.74
N VAL A 89 5.33 -5.60 -7.91
CA VAL A 89 4.86 -4.26 -8.25
C VAL A 89 6.07 -3.34 -8.42
N LYS A 90 6.22 -2.74 -9.61
CA LYS A 90 7.20 -1.68 -9.86
C LYS A 90 6.48 -0.36 -10.00
N TYR A 91 7.17 0.72 -9.66
CA TYR A 91 6.64 2.06 -9.83
C TYR A 91 7.57 2.95 -10.62
N GLU A 92 7.00 3.94 -11.30
CA GLU A 92 7.66 5.09 -11.90
C GLU A 92 6.93 6.36 -11.45
N LEU A 93 7.66 7.29 -10.82
CA LEU A 93 7.14 8.58 -10.38
C LEU A 93 7.82 9.68 -11.20
N THR A 94 7.09 10.30 -12.12
CA THR A 94 7.61 11.36 -12.99
C THR A 94 7.11 12.71 -12.52
N LYS A 95 8.02 13.61 -12.14
CA LYS A 95 7.66 14.98 -11.80
C LYS A 95 7.23 15.75 -13.05
N LEU A 96 6.07 16.40 -13.01
CA LEU A 96 5.54 17.17 -14.12
C LEU A 96 5.95 18.64 -14.07
N PRO A 97 6.05 19.34 -15.26
CA PRO A 97 5.67 18.87 -16.58
C PRO A 97 6.74 18.00 -17.30
N ALA A 98 8.00 18.09 -16.98
CA ALA A 98 9.09 17.41 -17.72
C ALA A 98 10.28 17.12 -16.77
N GLY A 99 9.99 16.64 -15.56
CA GLY A 99 10.99 16.37 -14.54
C GLY A 99 11.56 14.96 -14.61
N GLU A 100 12.39 14.67 -13.63
CA GLU A 100 13.01 13.37 -13.41
C GLU A 100 11.96 12.28 -13.15
N THR A 101 12.26 11.06 -13.58
CA THR A 101 11.50 9.85 -13.27
C THR A 101 12.24 9.01 -12.25
N ILE A 102 11.64 8.83 -11.10
CA ILE A 102 12.11 7.97 -10.02
C ILE A 102 11.46 6.61 -10.21
N LYS A 103 12.26 5.53 -10.13
CA LYS A 103 11.79 4.16 -10.33
C LYS A 103 12.18 3.27 -9.16
N GLY A 104 11.32 2.32 -8.84
CA GLY A 104 11.61 1.33 -7.81
C GLY A 104 10.74 0.08 -7.92
N THR A 105 10.94 -0.80 -6.97
CA THR A 105 10.15 -2.02 -6.80
C THR A 105 9.63 -2.04 -5.38
N MET A 106 8.33 -2.18 -5.24
CA MET A 106 7.67 -2.33 -3.95
C MET A 106 7.91 -3.74 -3.41
N MET A 107 8.08 -3.86 -2.11
CA MET A 107 8.12 -5.16 -1.45
C MET A 107 6.80 -5.44 -0.72
N PRO A 108 6.42 -6.72 -0.59
CA PRO A 108 5.27 -7.09 0.21
C PRO A 108 5.58 -6.86 1.69
N MET A 109 4.64 -6.24 2.39
CA MET A 109 4.75 -5.96 3.82
C MET A 109 3.38 -5.96 4.48
N VAL A 110 3.33 -5.79 5.80
CA VAL A 110 2.10 -5.72 6.58
C VAL A 110 2.16 -4.56 7.55
N ALA A 111 1.09 -3.80 7.64
CA ALA A 111 0.86 -2.76 8.63
C ALA A 111 -0.39 -3.07 9.47
N SER A 112 -0.79 -2.17 10.35
CA SER A 112 -1.95 -2.36 11.24
C SER A 112 -3.29 -2.49 10.53
N ASP A 113 -3.38 -2.02 9.31
CA ASP A 113 -4.54 -2.04 8.41
C ASP A 113 -4.53 -3.18 7.40
N GLY A 114 -3.41 -3.89 7.27
CA GLY A 114 -3.33 -5.08 6.43
C GLY A 114 -2.05 -5.21 5.63
N PRO A 115 -1.98 -6.26 4.79
CA PRO A 115 -0.86 -6.49 3.89
C PRO A 115 -0.99 -5.65 2.62
N HIS A 116 0.13 -5.09 2.16
CA HIS A 116 0.25 -4.28 0.95
C HIS A 116 1.63 -4.44 0.28
N TYR A 117 1.83 -3.79 -0.84
CA TYR A 117 3.14 -3.61 -1.48
C TYR A 117 3.59 -2.17 -1.28
N GLY A 118 4.81 -1.94 -0.77
CA GLY A 118 5.26 -0.58 -0.49
C GLY A 118 6.75 -0.36 -0.65
N ASP A 119 7.16 0.93 -0.70
CA ASP A 119 8.55 1.36 -0.70
C ASP A 119 8.68 2.80 -0.15
N ASN A 120 9.79 3.08 0.51
CA ASN A 120 10.15 4.44 0.92
C ASN A 120 10.85 5.18 -0.23
N VAL A 121 10.32 6.34 -0.61
CA VAL A 121 10.76 7.08 -1.80
C VAL A 121 11.26 8.47 -1.47
N LYS A 122 12.44 8.82 -2.01
CA LYS A 122 12.93 10.20 -2.07
C LYS A 122 12.41 10.83 -3.35
N LEU A 123 11.56 11.86 -3.20
CA LEU A 123 10.99 12.61 -4.32
C LEU A 123 11.92 13.73 -4.80
N ALA A 124 11.67 14.25 -6.00
CA ALA A 124 12.36 15.41 -6.55
C ALA A 124 11.76 16.75 -6.06
N GLY A 125 11.36 16.80 -4.78
CA GLY A 125 10.72 17.95 -4.13
C GLY A 125 9.22 18.08 -4.42
N THR A 126 8.61 19.16 -3.93
CA THR A 126 7.17 19.43 -4.10
C THR A 126 6.76 19.61 -5.55
N GLY A 127 5.51 19.32 -5.86
CA GLY A 127 4.94 19.50 -7.19
C GLY A 127 3.99 18.39 -7.60
N LYS A 128 3.58 18.45 -8.87
CA LYS A 128 2.70 17.46 -9.48
C LYS A 128 3.52 16.30 -10.04
N TYR A 129 3.04 15.09 -9.81
CA TYR A 129 3.66 13.85 -10.26
C TYR A 129 2.67 13.00 -11.04
N LYS A 130 3.18 12.30 -12.04
CA LYS A 130 2.53 11.13 -12.63
C LYS A 130 3.11 9.89 -11.97
N ALA A 131 2.25 9.06 -11.36
CA ALA A 131 2.58 7.75 -10.84
C ALA A 131 2.14 6.68 -11.84
N LYS A 132 3.04 5.75 -12.14
CA LYS A 132 2.75 4.55 -12.91
C LYS A 132 3.11 3.34 -12.07
N PHE A 133 2.17 2.39 -11.95
CA PHE A 133 2.43 1.08 -11.37
C PHE A 133 2.44 0.03 -12.48
N ILE A 134 3.41 -0.89 -12.41
CA ILE A 134 3.57 -2.01 -13.32
C ILE A 134 3.42 -3.28 -12.50
N VAL A 135 2.34 -4.02 -12.71
CA VAL A 135 1.98 -5.19 -11.92
C VAL A 135 2.30 -6.47 -12.71
N TYR A 136 3.21 -7.26 -12.18
CA TYR A 136 3.64 -8.52 -12.76
C TYR A 136 2.99 -9.69 -12.02
N PRO A 137 2.43 -10.68 -12.75
CA PRO A 137 1.88 -11.89 -12.15
C PRO A 137 2.97 -12.80 -11.54
N PRO A 138 2.59 -13.79 -10.72
CA PRO A 138 3.55 -14.72 -10.12
C PRO A 138 4.49 -15.41 -11.11
N ASN A 139 4.02 -15.75 -12.30
CA ASN A 139 4.81 -16.46 -13.32
C ASN A 139 5.56 -15.54 -14.30
N ALA A 140 5.60 -14.24 -14.07
CA ALA A 140 6.39 -13.34 -14.90
C ALA A 140 7.89 -13.58 -14.68
N LYS A 141 8.69 -13.45 -15.74
CA LYS A 141 10.15 -13.62 -15.66
C LYS A 141 10.80 -12.58 -14.73
N GLU A 142 10.21 -11.42 -14.64
CA GLU A 142 10.62 -10.30 -13.80
C GLU A 142 10.30 -10.53 -12.33
N ASN A 143 9.43 -11.49 -12.01
CA ASN A 143 8.98 -11.81 -10.65
C ASN A 143 9.62 -13.11 -10.14
N ALA A 144 10.86 -13.04 -9.70
CA ALA A 144 11.59 -14.22 -9.22
C ALA A 144 10.95 -14.89 -7.98
N ALA A 145 10.38 -14.10 -7.07
CA ALA A 145 9.71 -14.62 -5.88
C ALA A 145 8.37 -15.31 -6.20
N GLY A 146 7.67 -14.84 -7.21
CA GLY A 146 6.37 -15.38 -7.63
C GLY A 146 6.44 -16.79 -8.19
N ASN A 147 7.58 -17.22 -8.73
CA ASN A 147 7.77 -18.57 -9.27
C ASN A 147 7.53 -19.71 -8.24
N GLN A 148 7.52 -19.38 -6.96
CA GLN A 148 7.24 -20.35 -5.88
C GLN A 148 5.75 -20.46 -5.57
N PHE A 149 4.89 -19.63 -6.17
CA PHE A 149 3.45 -19.63 -5.97
C PHE A 149 2.76 -20.41 -7.10
N GLY A 150 2.42 -21.68 -6.81
CA GLY A 150 1.76 -22.56 -7.75
C GLY A 150 0.27 -22.25 -7.92
N ARG A 151 -0.28 -22.64 -9.07
CA ARG A 151 -1.74 -22.72 -9.31
C ARG A 151 -2.10 -24.13 -9.74
N HIS A 152 -3.29 -24.59 -9.38
CA HIS A 152 -3.82 -25.83 -9.90
C HIS A 152 -4.22 -25.68 -11.37
N THR A 153 -3.95 -26.71 -12.16
CA THR A 153 -4.25 -26.72 -13.60
C THR A 153 -5.15 -27.90 -14.02
N ASP A 154 -5.45 -28.80 -13.11
CA ASP A 154 -6.31 -29.93 -13.36
C ASP A 154 -7.79 -29.51 -13.55
N ARG A 155 -8.60 -30.44 -14.10
CA ARG A 155 -10.01 -30.15 -14.43
C ARG A 155 -10.89 -29.90 -13.19
N ALA A 156 -10.58 -30.52 -12.07
CA ALA A 156 -11.46 -30.50 -10.88
C ALA A 156 -11.24 -29.27 -10.01
N THR A 157 -9.99 -28.86 -9.87
CA THR A 157 -9.59 -27.78 -8.92
C THR A 157 -8.81 -26.64 -9.57
N GLY A 158 -8.57 -26.71 -10.88
CA GLY A 158 -7.77 -25.73 -11.61
C GLY A 158 -8.40 -24.35 -11.69
N VAL A 159 -7.57 -23.33 -11.57
CA VAL A 159 -7.94 -21.92 -11.77
C VAL A 159 -7.41 -21.40 -13.11
N ARG A 160 -7.92 -20.28 -13.58
CA ARG A 160 -7.49 -19.66 -14.84
C ARG A 160 -5.99 -19.35 -14.83
N PRO A 161 -5.34 -19.32 -16.00
CA PRO A 161 -3.97 -18.82 -16.12
C PRO A 161 -3.81 -17.45 -15.50
N TRP A 162 -2.60 -17.16 -14.99
CA TRP A 162 -2.26 -15.83 -14.52
C TRP A 162 -2.47 -14.78 -15.61
N PHE A 163 -2.79 -13.60 -15.20
CA PHE A 163 -2.96 -12.44 -16.06
C PHE A 163 -1.63 -12.05 -16.75
N LYS A 164 -1.69 -11.20 -17.75
CA LYS A 164 -0.51 -10.58 -18.35
C LYS A 164 -0.14 -9.32 -17.56
N THR A 165 1.16 -9.02 -17.46
CA THR A 165 1.65 -7.76 -16.90
C THR A 165 0.84 -6.59 -17.44
N PHE A 166 0.43 -5.68 -16.59
CA PHE A 166 -0.32 -4.48 -16.95
C PHE A 166 0.23 -3.26 -16.23
N GLU A 167 -0.13 -2.08 -16.72
CA GLU A 167 0.26 -0.78 -16.18
C GLU A 167 -0.99 0.02 -15.80
N LEU A 168 -0.89 0.80 -14.72
CA LEU A 168 -1.90 1.75 -14.26
C LEU A 168 -1.23 3.09 -14.02
N GLU A 169 -1.93 4.19 -14.31
CA GLU A 169 -1.38 5.54 -14.16
C GLU A 169 -2.35 6.45 -13.39
N TRP A 170 -1.78 7.32 -12.56
CA TRP A 170 -2.47 8.36 -11.81
C TRP A 170 -1.66 9.65 -11.85
N GLU A 171 -2.29 10.76 -11.45
CA GLU A 171 -1.59 12.01 -11.15
C GLU A 171 -1.92 12.45 -9.72
N PHE A 172 -0.93 12.94 -8.99
CA PHE A 172 -1.11 13.50 -7.65
C PHE A 172 -0.22 14.70 -7.42
N THR A 173 -0.50 15.46 -6.36
CA THR A 173 0.31 16.60 -5.95
C THR A 173 0.94 16.32 -4.60
N TYR A 174 2.26 16.31 -4.55
CA TYR A 174 3.01 16.28 -3.30
C TYR A 174 3.29 17.70 -2.81
N ALA A 175 2.74 18.06 -1.65
CA ALA A 175 2.82 19.40 -1.09
C ALA A 175 4.05 19.63 -0.17
N GLY A 176 4.77 18.55 0.15
CA GLY A 176 5.92 18.59 1.07
C GLY A 176 5.57 18.11 2.47
N VAL A 177 6.59 17.70 3.21
CA VAL A 177 6.51 17.20 4.60
C VAL A 177 5.75 18.19 5.50
N GLY A 178 4.81 17.68 6.29
CA GLY A 178 4.03 18.49 7.25
C GLY A 178 3.08 19.49 6.63
N LYS A 179 2.82 19.43 5.32
CA LYS A 179 1.82 20.24 4.63
C LYS A 179 0.55 19.43 4.38
N LYS A 180 -0.59 20.13 4.27
CA LYS A 180 -1.87 19.48 3.92
C LYS A 180 -1.70 18.76 2.57
N GLY A 181 -1.97 17.44 2.55
CA GLY A 181 -1.71 16.58 1.40
C GLY A 181 -0.23 16.20 1.24
N GLY A 182 0.60 16.48 2.22
CA GLY A 182 1.98 16.04 2.28
C GLY A 182 2.23 14.85 3.21
N TYR A 183 1.53 14.77 4.28
CA TYR A 183 1.24 13.80 5.34
C TYR A 183 1.08 14.48 6.70
#